data_1faca302c5f628245ed0cc9425265f0d
#
_entry.id   1faca302c5f628245ed0cc9425265f0d
#
_cell.length_a   1.000
_cell.length_b   1.000
_cell.length_c   1.000
_cell.angle_alpha   90.00
_cell.angle_beta   90.00
_cell.angle_gamma   90.00
#
_symmetry.space_group_name_H-M   'P 1'
#
loop_
_entity.id
_entity.type
_entity.pdbx_description
1 polymer ?
#
loop_
_entity_poly.entity_id
_entity_poly.type
_entity_poly.pdbx_seq_one_letter_code
_entity_poly.pdbx_strand_id
1 'polypeptide(L)'
;MTFSKRLIESPYMYWAKTQQAARFNLGNSGVLPYLLRDLPVRLEDLELSGPSFYGWPPLQAALAHHLGMPEERIVHAVGTSMSNHLAMAVILDPGDDVLIERPTYELLISTAEYLGGRVRRFNRRPENGWLPDLAELKRQLRPETRLIVLSNLHNPSSARIPDALLKDIASLADNVGASVLVDEVYLDAAFAEGPKTAARLADNILVTSSLTKVYGLAGLRCGWMIGNPEAARRAWRLNDLFGVIPAHTAEQLTLAVLTNFAPIRDRAQRLLTVNRELLNQFLKSRSDLECPPHTHGTVAFPRLRHGTVESLCEHLRKHHEATVVPGRFFEMPLHFRIGIGCPTAVLAEGLNRLGQSLDAIGVTGGAD
;
A
#
# COMPACT_ATOMS: atom_id res chain seq x y z
N MET A 1 12.40 -17.57 -30.27
CA MET A 1 11.66 -17.98 -29.04
C MET A 1 10.35 -17.19 -28.98
N THR A 2 9.23 -17.87 -28.74
CA THR A 2 7.92 -17.19 -28.57
C THR A 2 7.64 -17.16 -27.07
N PHE A 3 7.60 -15.96 -26.47
CA PHE A 3 7.29 -15.79 -25.06
C PHE A 3 5.78 -15.82 -24.80
N SER A 4 5.40 -16.08 -23.54
CA SER A 4 3.99 -16.07 -23.13
C SER A 4 3.38 -14.69 -23.33
N LYS A 5 2.14 -14.64 -23.86
CA LYS A 5 1.35 -13.40 -23.94
C LYS A 5 0.81 -12.93 -22.59
N ARG A 6 0.95 -13.78 -21.53
CA ARG A 6 0.52 -13.43 -20.17
C ARG A 6 1.56 -12.63 -19.38
N LEU A 7 2.75 -12.38 -19.93
CA LEU A 7 3.74 -11.54 -19.25
C LEU A 7 3.22 -10.11 -19.18
N ILE A 8 2.93 -9.64 -17.99
CA ILE A 8 2.50 -8.28 -17.69
C ILE A 8 3.65 -7.58 -16.98
N GLU A 9 3.99 -6.40 -17.45
CA GLU A 9 4.99 -5.52 -16.84
C GLU A 9 4.32 -4.52 -15.93
N SER A 10 5.05 -4.02 -14.93
CA SER A 10 4.64 -2.87 -14.11
C SER A 10 5.50 -1.65 -14.45
N PRO A 11 4.99 -0.71 -15.27
CA PRO A 11 5.68 0.55 -15.58
C PRO A 11 6.02 1.34 -14.32
N TYR A 12 5.14 1.34 -13.30
CA TYR A 12 5.42 1.97 -12.01
C TYR A 12 6.62 1.32 -11.31
N MET A 13 6.66 -0.02 -11.20
CA MET A 13 7.77 -0.70 -10.53
C MET A 13 9.08 -0.57 -11.29
N TYR A 14 9.03 -0.58 -12.62
CA TYR A 14 10.21 -0.31 -13.44
C TYR A 14 10.75 1.10 -13.15
N TRP A 15 9.89 2.12 -13.19
CA TRP A 15 10.25 3.50 -12.86
C TRP A 15 10.79 3.61 -11.41
N ALA A 16 10.10 3.02 -10.45
CA ALA A 16 10.49 3.07 -9.04
C ALA A 16 11.86 2.42 -8.76
N LYS A 17 12.25 1.41 -9.54
CA LYS A 17 13.53 0.72 -9.39
C LYS A 17 14.66 1.38 -10.17
N THR A 18 14.38 2.11 -11.26
CA THR A 18 15.38 2.61 -12.19
C THR A 18 15.48 4.13 -12.26
N GLN A 19 14.41 4.86 -11.95
CA GLN A 19 14.32 6.30 -12.16
C GLN A 19 13.97 7.12 -10.91
N GLN A 20 13.62 6.46 -9.80
CA GLN A 20 13.23 7.14 -8.58
C GLN A 20 14.42 7.66 -7.75
N ALA A 21 15.64 7.20 -8.03
CA ALA A 21 16.81 7.58 -7.25
C ALA A 21 17.07 9.09 -7.34
N ALA A 22 17.09 9.75 -6.17
CA ALA A 22 17.42 11.17 -6.02
C ALA A 22 17.93 11.42 -4.60
N ARG A 23 18.72 12.48 -4.42
CA ARG A 23 19.22 12.88 -3.09
C ARG A 23 18.07 13.21 -2.14
N PHE A 24 17.03 13.89 -2.65
CA PHE A 24 15.80 14.25 -1.93
C PHE A 24 14.64 13.44 -2.50
N ASN A 25 14.61 12.15 -2.15
CA ASN A 25 13.61 11.22 -2.66
C ASN A 25 12.31 11.31 -1.85
N LEU A 26 11.34 12.05 -2.36
CA LEU A 26 9.96 12.12 -1.85
C LEU A 26 9.03 11.14 -2.56
N GLY A 27 9.53 10.24 -3.38
CA GLY A 27 8.74 9.22 -4.08
C GLY A 27 8.52 7.95 -3.25
N ASN A 28 9.35 7.69 -2.21
CA ASN A 28 9.22 6.50 -1.40
C ASN A 28 7.95 6.57 -0.52
N SER A 29 7.15 5.51 -0.54
CA SER A 29 5.90 5.43 0.22
C SER A 29 6.04 4.77 1.59
N GLY A 30 7.22 4.27 1.95
CA GLY A 30 7.49 3.66 3.25
C GLY A 30 8.24 4.61 4.18
N VAL A 31 8.22 4.29 5.47
CA VAL A 31 9.05 4.93 6.48
C VAL A 31 10.51 4.50 6.29
N LEU A 32 11.45 5.35 6.72
CA LEU A 32 12.89 5.05 6.68
C LEU A 32 13.21 3.71 7.35
N PRO A 33 14.24 2.98 6.87
CA PRO A 33 14.55 1.64 7.34
C PRO A 33 14.77 1.58 8.84
N TYR A 34 14.27 0.50 9.46
CA TYR A 34 14.64 0.10 10.82
C TYR A 34 15.92 -0.73 10.74
N LEU A 35 16.88 -0.45 11.61
CA LEU A 35 18.19 -1.09 11.53
C LEU A 35 18.24 -2.36 12.38
N LEU A 36 18.88 -3.41 11.86
CA LEU A 36 19.00 -4.68 12.57
C LEU A 36 19.65 -4.52 13.94
N ARG A 37 20.65 -3.62 14.06
CA ARG A 37 21.33 -3.32 15.34
C ARG A 37 20.42 -2.71 16.42
N ASP A 38 19.25 -2.21 16.03
CA ASP A 38 18.27 -1.62 16.95
C ASP A 38 17.25 -2.68 17.44
N LEU A 39 17.31 -3.91 16.92
CA LEU A 39 16.57 -5.06 17.43
C LEU A 39 17.40 -5.80 18.49
N PRO A 40 16.77 -6.30 19.56
CA PRO A 40 17.45 -7.09 20.59
C PRO A 40 17.66 -8.55 20.12
N VAL A 41 18.38 -8.73 19.02
CA VAL A 41 18.66 -10.04 18.41
C VAL A 41 20.16 -10.15 18.19
N ARG A 42 20.76 -11.28 18.58
CA ARG A 42 22.15 -11.61 18.29
C ARG A 42 22.22 -12.56 17.09
N LEU A 43 23.31 -12.50 16.35
CA LEU A 43 23.48 -13.35 15.16
C LEU A 43 23.42 -14.85 15.48
N GLU A 44 23.98 -15.23 16.64
CA GLU A 44 23.97 -16.61 17.12
C GLU A 44 22.59 -17.14 17.53
N ASP A 45 21.58 -16.28 17.65
CA ASP A 45 20.20 -16.67 17.96
C ASP A 45 19.38 -16.98 16.70
N LEU A 46 19.98 -16.77 15.52
CA LEU A 46 19.28 -16.95 14.24
C LEU A 46 19.64 -18.28 13.60
N GLU A 47 18.59 -19.02 13.19
CA GLU A 47 18.72 -20.27 12.46
C GLU A 47 18.38 -20.08 10.98
N LEU A 48 19.14 -20.77 10.11
CA LEU A 48 18.88 -20.72 8.66
C LEU A 48 17.74 -21.64 8.25
N SER A 49 17.44 -22.66 9.04
CA SER A 49 16.41 -23.65 8.76
C SER A 49 15.54 -23.90 9.99
N GLY A 50 14.24 -24.11 9.77
CA GLY A 50 13.30 -24.38 10.85
C GLY A 50 11.99 -24.97 10.35
N PRO A 51 11.07 -25.31 11.26
CA PRO A 51 9.80 -25.98 10.95
C PRO A 51 8.73 -24.96 10.47
N SER A 52 8.99 -24.33 9.32
CA SER A 52 8.14 -23.24 8.78
C SER A 52 7.06 -23.74 7.80
N PHE A 53 6.58 -24.96 7.89
CA PHE A 53 5.71 -25.63 6.90
C PHE A 53 4.53 -24.78 6.41
N TYR A 54 3.41 -24.73 7.12
CA TYR A 54 2.27 -23.83 6.88
C TYR A 54 2.26 -22.68 7.89
N GLY A 55 3.43 -22.04 8.04
CA GLY A 55 3.73 -21.01 9.02
C GLY A 55 4.49 -21.58 10.23
N TRP A 56 5.45 -20.80 10.71
CA TRP A 56 6.16 -21.14 11.96
C TRP A 56 5.26 -20.84 13.16
N PRO A 57 4.93 -21.87 14.01
CA PRO A 57 3.92 -21.68 15.06
C PRO A 57 4.16 -20.47 15.99
N PRO A 58 5.39 -20.18 16.48
CA PRO A 58 5.61 -19.00 17.31
C PRO A 58 5.30 -17.67 16.60
N LEU A 59 5.58 -17.55 15.29
CA LEU A 59 5.24 -16.38 14.51
C LEU A 59 3.73 -16.31 14.24
N GLN A 60 3.07 -17.43 13.95
CA GLN A 60 1.62 -17.47 13.73
C GLN A 60 0.88 -16.99 14.98
N ALA A 61 1.26 -17.48 16.16
CA ALA A 61 0.69 -17.04 17.43
C ALA A 61 0.93 -15.54 17.70
N ALA A 62 2.14 -15.04 17.40
CA ALA A 62 2.46 -13.61 17.55
C ALA A 62 1.67 -12.73 16.58
N LEU A 63 1.50 -13.15 15.34
CA LEU A 63 0.65 -12.45 14.35
C LEU A 63 -0.82 -12.47 14.77
N ALA A 64 -1.34 -13.60 15.22
CA ALA A 64 -2.71 -13.74 15.69
C ALA A 64 -2.99 -12.77 16.84
N HIS A 65 -2.10 -12.72 17.82
CA HIS A 65 -2.17 -11.76 18.93
C HIS A 65 -2.10 -10.30 18.44
N HIS A 66 -1.12 -9.98 17.58
CA HIS A 66 -0.92 -8.62 17.05
C HIS A 66 -2.13 -8.11 16.25
N LEU A 67 -2.72 -8.98 15.43
CA LEU A 67 -3.85 -8.67 14.55
C LEU A 67 -5.22 -8.80 15.23
N GLY A 68 -5.26 -9.47 16.37
CA GLY A 68 -6.51 -9.82 17.07
C GLY A 68 -7.39 -10.77 16.22
N MET A 69 -6.77 -11.71 15.51
CA MET A 69 -7.43 -12.66 14.62
C MET A 69 -7.00 -14.10 14.94
N PRO A 70 -7.87 -15.11 14.73
CA PRO A 70 -7.49 -16.52 14.90
C PRO A 70 -6.36 -16.94 13.94
N GLU A 71 -5.46 -17.82 14.40
CA GLU A 71 -4.29 -18.28 13.60
C GLU A 71 -4.70 -18.93 12.28
N GLU A 72 -5.78 -19.72 12.29
CA GLU A 72 -6.28 -20.42 11.10
C GLU A 72 -6.81 -19.51 10.00
N ARG A 73 -6.95 -18.20 10.29
CA ARG A 73 -7.34 -17.18 9.32
C ARG A 73 -6.15 -16.45 8.69
N ILE A 74 -4.92 -16.68 9.17
CA ILE A 74 -3.71 -15.92 8.79
C ILE A 74 -2.80 -16.79 7.93
N VAL A 75 -2.36 -16.23 6.81
CA VAL A 75 -1.38 -16.84 5.90
C VAL A 75 -0.19 -15.90 5.77
N HIS A 76 0.98 -16.36 6.22
CA HIS A 76 2.21 -15.62 6.03
C HIS A 76 2.67 -15.68 4.57
N ALA A 77 3.16 -14.58 4.02
CA ALA A 77 3.61 -14.49 2.63
C ALA A 77 4.79 -13.51 2.46
N VAL A 78 5.46 -13.57 1.31
CA VAL A 78 6.64 -12.75 0.98
C VAL A 78 6.21 -11.30 0.67
N GLY A 79 5.83 -10.57 1.74
CA GLY A 79 5.34 -9.19 1.70
C GLY A 79 3.92 -9.07 1.13
N THR A 80 3.33 -7.88 1.23
CA THR A 80 1.96 -7.61 0.78
C THR A 80 1.74 -7.94 -0.70
N SER A 81 2.76 -7.82 -1.56
CA SER A 81 2.60 -8.14 -3.00
C SER A 81 2.27 -9.61 -3.23
N MET A 82 2.94 -10.54 -2.53
CA MET A 82 2.60 -11.96 -2.60
C MET A 82 1.27 -12.23 -1.89
N SER A 83 1.00 -11.56 -0.77
CA SER A 83 -0.28 -11.67 -0.08
C SER A 83 -1.45 -11.26 -1.00
N ASN A 84 -1.32 -10.17 -1.76
CA ASN A 84 -2.30 -9.74 -2.76
C ASN A 84 -2.48 -10.78 -3.87
N HIS A 85 -1.36 -11.35 -4.36
CA HIS A 85 -1.43 -12.40 -5.36
C HIS A 85 -2.18 -13.64 -4.84
N LEU A 86 -1.86 -14.12 -3.65
CA LEU A 86 -2.53 -15.27 -3.04
C LEU A 86 -4.02 -14.98 -2.80
N ALA A 87 -4.36 -13.80 -2.24
CA ALA A 87 -5.74 -13.41 -1.99
C ALA A 87 -6.58 -13.36 -3.26
N MET A 88 -6.02 -12.82 -4.35
CA MET A 88 -6.72 -12.79 -5.65
C MET A 88 -6.81 -14.18 -6.27
N ALA A 89 -5.72 -14.95 -6.25
CA ALA A 89 -5.65 -16.26 -6.91
C ALA A 89 -6.50 -17.36 -6.26
N VAL A 90 -6.86 -17.22 -4.98
CA VAL A 90 -7.80 -18.16 -4.33
C VAL A 90 -9.26 -17.87 -4.64
N ILE A 91 -9.55 -16.69 -5.20
CA ILE A 91 -10.91 -16.23 -5.55
C ILE A 91 -11.15 -16.29 -7.06
N LEU A 92 -10.15 -15.87 -7.87
CA LEU A 92 -10.33 -15.62 -9.30
C LEU A 92 -9.98 -16.82 -10.16
N ASP A 93 -10.89 -17.14 -11.06
CA ASP A 93 -10.61 -17.95 -12.27
C ASP A 93 -10.42 -17.03 -13.48
N PRO A 94 -9.68 -17.48 -14.52
CA PRO A 94 -9.53 -16.71 -15.77
C PRO A 94 -10.90 -16.37 -16.40
N GLY A 95 -11.12 -15.08 -16.64
CA GLY A 95 -12.38 -14.56 -17.17
C GLY A 95 -13.34 -14.01 -16.12
N ASP A 96 -13.04 -14.12 -14.83
CA ASP A 96 -13.85 -13.52 -13.78
C ASP A 96 -13.83 -12.00 -13.81
N ASP A 97 -14.94 -11.37 -13.39
CA ASP A 97 -15.09 -9.93 -13.33
C ASP A 97 -14.55 -9.40 -11.99
N VAL A 98 -13.64 -8.42 -12.09
CA VAL A 98 -12.98 -7.79 -10.94
C VAL A 98 -13.24 -6.29 -10.97
N LEU A 99 -13.74 -5.74 -9.86
CA LEU A 99 -14.03 -4.32 -9.71
C LEU A 99 -12.97 -3.67 -8.81
N ILE A 100 -12.08 -2.84 -9.39
CA ILE A 100 -10.94 -2.23 -8.68
C ILE A 100 -11.11 -0.71 -8.56
N GLU A 101 -10.80 -0.14 -7.41
CA GLU A 101 -10.82 1.31 -7.17
C GLU A 101 -9.91 2.08 -8.13
N ARG A 102 -10.27 3.34 -8.43
CA ARG A 102 -9.48 4.29 -9.21
C ARG A 102 -9.48 5.65 -8.51
N PRO A 103 -8.32 6.28 -8.30
CA PRO A 103 -6.96 5.78 -8.53
C PRO A 103 -6.59 4.62 -7.63
N THR A 104 -5.55 3.85 -7.99
CA THR A 104 -5.04 2.78 -7.14
C THR A 104 -3.56 2.48 -7.40
N TYR A 105 -2.98 1.65 -6.58
CA TYR A 105 -1.66 1.07 -6.78
C TYR A 105 -1.68 0.10 -7.96
N GLU A 106 -0.88 0.37 -8.98
CA GLU A 106 -0.88 -0.36 -10.25
C GLU A 106 -0.79 -1.89 -10.09
N LEU A 107 -0.01 -2.40 -9.12
CA LEU A 107 0.14 -3.84 -8.95
C LEU A 107 -1.16 -4.55 -8.54
N LEU A 108 -2.14 -3.86 -8.00
CA LEU A 108 -3.47 -4.46 -7.78
C LEU A 108 -4.17 -4.75 -9.10
N ILE A 109 -4.01 -3.87 -10.08
CA ILE A 109 -4.56 -4.06 -11.43
C ILE A 109 -3.80 -5.17 -12.15
N SER A 110 -2.46 -5.01 -12.26
CA SER A 110 -1.61 -5.94 -13.01
C SER A 110 -1.68 -7.37 -12.47
N THR A 111 -1.84 -7.53 -11.14
CA THR A 111 -2.01 -8.87 -10.54
C THR A 111 -3.33 -9.52 -10.94
N ALA A 112 -4.44 -8.77 -10.91
CA ALA A 112 -5.75 -9.28 -11.33
C ALA A 112 -5.75 -9.65 -12.82
N GLU A 113 -5.16 -8.80 -13.68
CA GLU A 113 -5.03 -9.07 -15.12
C GLU A 113 -4.11 -10.27 -15.40
N TYR A 114 -2.98 -10.40 -14.68
CA TYR A 114 -2.09 -11.56 -14.80
C TYR A 114 -2.80 -12.87 -14.47
N LEU A 115 -3.69 -12.86 -13.49
CA LEU A 115 -4.54 -14.01 -13.14
C LEU A 115 -5.68 -14.26 -14.15
N GLY A 116 -5.82 -13.40 -15.14
CA GLY A 116 -6.84 -13.53 -16.19
C GLY A 116 -8.17 -12.86 -15.85
N GLY A 117 -8.23 -12.07 -14.76
CA GLY A 117 -9.43 -11.31 -14.39
C GLY A 117 -9.76 -10.20 -15.39
N ARG A 118 -11.03 -9.96 -15.62
CA ARG A 118 -11.54 -8.83 -16.41
C ARG A 118 -11.72 -7.63 -15.48
N VAL A 119 -10.74 -6.71 -15.49
CA VAL A 119 -10.72 -5.55 -14.60
C VAL A 119 -11.67 -4.46 -15.08
N ARG A 120 -12.58 -4.05 -14.20
CA ARG A 120 -13.39 -2.83 -14.31
C ARG A 120 -13.06 -1.90 -13.15
N ARG A 121 -13.41 -0.62 -13.27
CA ARG A 121 -13.00 0.41 -12.33
C ARG A 121 -14.22 1.11 -11.71
N PHE A 122 -14.13 1.45 -10.41
CA PHE A 122 -14.99 2.43 -9.75
C PHE A 122 -14.14 3.58 -9.21
N ASN A 123 -14.75 4.78 -9.12
CA ASN A 123 -13.98 5.98 -8.79
C ASN A 123 -14.01 6.29 -7.30
N ARG A 124 -12.85 6.67 -6.79
CA ARG A 124 -12.70 7.41 -5.54
C ARG A 124 -12.33 8.85 -5.90
N ARG A 125 -13.13 9.79 -5.47
CA ARG A 125 -13.05 11.19 -5.93
C ARG A 125 -12.59 12.10 -4.80
N PRO A 126 -11.76 13.14 -5.08
CA PRO A 126 -11.31 14.08 -4.07
C PRO A 126 -12.48 14.83 -3.43
N GLU A 127 -13.54 15.12 -4.17
CA GLU A 127 -14.77 15.80 -3.69
C GLU A 127 -15.48 15.01 -2.59
N ASN A 128 -15.33 13.67 -2.57
CA ASN A 128 -15.86 12.77 -1.55
C ASN A 128 -14.79 12.37 -0.52
N GLY A 129 -13.70 13.14 -0.38
CA GLY A 129 -12.58 12.78 0.49
C GLY A 129 -11.89 11.47 0.12
N TRP A 130 -11.92 11.10 -1.16
CA TRP A 130 -11.40 9.84 -1.68
C TRP A 130 -12.08 8.59 -1.09
N LEU A 131 -13.31 8.68 -0.61
CA LEU A 131 -14.07 7.53 -0.14
C LEU A 131 -14.79 6.82 -1.30
N PRO A 132 -14.99 5.49 -1.24
CA PRO A 132 -15.86 4.77 -2.16
C PRO A 132 -17.29 5.30 -2.07
N ASP A 133 -17.95 5.45 -3.22
CA ASP A 133 -19.37 5.78 -3.32
C ASP A 133 -20.20 4.48 -3.45
N LEU A 134 -21.00 4.17 -2.44
CA LEU A 134 -21.85 2.97 -2.42
C LEU A 134 -22.85 2.94 -3.58
N ALA A 135 -23.38 4.10 -3.99
CA ALA A 135 -24.31 4.16 -5.12
C ALA A 135 -23.60 3.84 -6.44
N GLU A 136 -22.37 4.31 -6.62
CA GLU A 136 -21.54 3.94 -7.78
C GLU A 136 -21.19 2.45 -7.74
N LEU A 137 -20.75 1.92 -6.61
CA LEU A 137 -20.45 0.49 -6.43
C LEU A 137 -21.67 -0.37 -6.76
N LYS A 138 -22.83 -0.04 -6.22
CA LYS A 138 -24.09 -0.77 -6.50
C LYS A 138 -24.43 -0.80 -7.98
N ARG A 139 -24.23 0.31 -8.72
CA ARG A 139 -24.44 0.36 -10.18
C ARG A 139 -23.42 -0.46 -10.96
N GLN A 140 -22.20 -0.59 -10.44
CA GLN A 140 -21.10 -1.27 -11.12
C GLN A 140 -21.10 -2.78 -10.85
N LEU A 141 -21.65 -3.23 -9.73
CA LEU A 141 -21.73 -4.66 -9.40
C LEU A 141 -22.59 -5.42 -10.38
N ARG A 142 -22.14 -6.63 -10.74
CA ARG A 142 -22.80 -7.56 -11.67
C ARG A 142 -22.85 -8.95 -11.02
N PRO A 143 -23.75 -9.83 -11.48
CA PRO A 143 -23.78 -11.23 -11.02
C PRO A 143 -22.46 -11.98 -11.26
N GLU A 144 -21.69 -11.56 -12.28
CA GLU A 144 -20.38 -12.14 -12.63
C GLU A 144 -19.22 -11.57 -11.81
N THR A 145 -19.44 -10.49 -11.06
CA THR A 145 -18.39 -9.91 -10.21
C THR A 145 -17.99 -10.89 -9.12
N ARG A 146 -16.69 -11.21 -9.03
CA ARG A 146 -16.13 -12.14 -8.05
C ARG A 146 -15.32 -11.44 -6.98
N LEU A 147 -14.75 -10.28 -7.31
CA LEU A 147 -13.86 -9.58 -6.38
C LEU A 147 -14.01 -8.06 -6.52
N ILE A 148 -14.12 -7.38 -5.37
CA ILE A 148 -13.91 -5.94 -5.24
C ILE A 148 -12.54 -5.74 -4.62
N VAL A 149 -11.69 -4.85 -5.18
CA VAL A 149 -10.34 -4.58 -4.66
C VAL A 149 -10.20 -3.12 -4.31
N LEU A 150 -9.76 -2.85 -3.09
CA LEU A 150 -9.52 -1.49 -2.59
C LEU A 150 -8.38 -1.48 -1.55
N SER A 151 -7.86 -0.30 -1.26
CA SER A 151 -6.83 -0.10 -0.23
C SER A 151 -7.32 0.78 0.92
N ASN A 152 -6.86 0.47 2.14
CA ASN A 152 -7.16 1.21 3.35
C ASN A 152 -5.93 1.19 4.31
N LEU A 153 -5.17 2.30 4.48
CA LEU A 153 -5.36 3.61 3.87
C LEU A 153 -5.16 3.57 2.35
N HIS A 154 -5.90 4.40 1.68
CA HIS A 154 -5.86 4.52 0.22
C HIS A 154 -4.49 4.91 -0.33
N ASN A 155 -3.97 4.16 -1.27
CA ASN A 155 -2.80 4.55 -2.04
C ASN A 155 -3.28 5.02 -3.43
N PRO A 156 -3.22 6.35 -3.72
CA PRO A 156 -2.19 7.28 -3.24
C PRO A 156 -2.62 8.37 -2.24
N SER A 157 -3.88 8.49 -1.84
CA SER A 157 -4.37 9.68 -1.10
C SER A 157 -4.25 9.60 0.42
N SER A 158 -3.99 8.41 0.99
CA SER A 158 -4.04 8.12 2.43
C SER A 158 -5.43 8.26 3.08
N ALA A 159 -6.51 8.41 2.31
CA ALA A 159 -7.86 8.44 2.85
C ALA A 159 -8.19 7.12 3.58
N ARG A 160 -8.81 7.23 4.74
CA ARG A 160 -9.28 6.07 5.51
C ARG A 160 -10.75 5.79 5.26
N ILE A 161 -11.08 4.56 4.91
CA ILE A 161 -12.47 4.10 4.82
C ILE A 161 -12.96 3.74 6.21
N PRO A 162 -14.08 4.32 6.70
CA PRO A 162 -14.67 3.93 7.98
C PRO A 162 -15.16 2.49 7.98
N ASP A 163 -15.11 1.82 9.14
CA ASP A 163 -15.58 0.44 9.33
C ASP A 163 -17.03 0.22 8.89
N ALA A 164 -17.92 1.19 9.12
CA ALA A 164 -19.31 1.12 8.67
C ALA A 164 -19.40 1.02 7.14
N LEU A 165 -18.64 1.87 6.41
CA LEU A 165 -18.62 1.85 4.96
C LEU A 165 -18.01 0.54 4.40
N LEU A 166 -16.99 -0.02 5.07
CA LEU A 166 -16.44 -1.34 4.69
C LEU A 166 -17.46 -2.47 4.88
N LYS A 167 -18.25 -2.43 5.95
CA LYS A 167 -19.36 -3.38 6.16
C LYS A 167 -20.43 -3.26 5.06
N ASP A 168 -20.80 -2.05 4.68
CA ASP A 168 -21.78 -1.82 3.62
C ASP A 168 -21.26 -2.33 2.27
N ILE A 169 -19.95 -2.12 1.96
CA ILE A 169 -19.31 -2.66 0.75
C ILE A 169 -19.31 -4.19 0.79
N ALA A 170 -18.97 -4.80 1.93
CA ALA A 170 -18.98 -6.26 2.09
C ALA A 170 -20.39 -6.84 1.87
N SER A 171 -21.42 -6.19 2.42
CA SER A 171 -22.81 -6.60 2.23
C SER A 171 -23.25 -6.47 0.76
N LEU A 172 -22.85 -5.40 0.07
CA LEU A 172 -23.13 -5.24 -1.36
C LEU A 172 -22.45 -6.34 -2.20
N ALA A 173 -21.19 -6.69 -1.87
CA ALA A 173 -20.45 -7.76 -2.54
C ALA A 173 -21.12 -9.12 -2.30
N ASP A 174 -21.54 -9.40 -1.07
CA ASP A 174 -22.18 -10.67 -0.69
C ASP A 174 -23.49 -10.92 -1.46
N ASN A 175 -24.26 -9.87 -1.76
CA ASN A 175 -25.48 -9.97 -2.56
C ASN A 175 -25.28 -10.55 -3.98
N VAL A 176 -24.06 -10.54 -4.49
CA VAL A 176 -23.69 -11.12 -5.79
C VAL A 176 -22.71 -12.30 -5.65
N GLY A 177 -22.40 -12.72 -4.41
CA GLY A 177 -21.43 -13.78 -4.13
C GLY A 177 -19.97 -13.36 -4.37
N ALA A 178 -19.67 -12.07 -4.30
CA ALA A 178 -18.33 -11.53 -4.44
C ALA A 178 -17.61 -11.39 -3.09
N SER A 179 -16.29 -11.49 -3.13
CA SER A 179 -15.40 -11.15 -2.00
C SER A 179 -14.90 -9.70 -2.12
N VAL A 180 -14.38 -9.17 -1.00
CA VAL A 180 -13.74 -7.86 -0.95
C VAL A 180 -12.29 -8.05 -0.50
N LEU A 181 -11.32 -7.62 -1.31
CA LEU A 181 -9.91 -7.55 -0.93
C LEU A 181 -9.58 -6.13 -0.48
N VAL A 182 -9.07 -6.00 0.74
CA VAL A 182 -8.61 -4.74 1.32
C VAL A 182 -7.10 -4.80 1.54
N ASP A 183 -6.32 -4.05 0.76
CA ASP A 183 -4.89 -3.87 1.02
C ASP A 183 -4.71 -2.85 2.16
N GLU A 184 -4.29 -3.34 3.33
CA GLU A 184 -4.11 -2.56 4.56
C GLU A 184 -2.65 -2.22 4.86
N VAL A 185 -1.76 -2.27 3.89
CA VAL A 185 -0.31 -2.06 4.13
C VAL A 185 0.04 -0.71 4.76
N TYR A 186 -0.86 0.27 4.70
CA TYR A 186 -0.69 1.59 5.31
C TYR A 186 -1.61 1.85 6.51
N LEU A 187 -2.50 0.93 6.86
CA LEU A 187 -3.55 1.15 7.88
C LEU A 187 -2.98 1.60 9.23
N ASP A 188 -1.88 1.01 9.66
CA ASP A 188 -1.23 1.33 10.94
C ASP A 188 -0.73 2.77 11.04
N ALA A 189 -0.56 3.49 9.90
CA ALA A 189 -0.20 4.90 9.91
C ALA A 189 -1.35 5.84 10.34
N ALA A 190 -2.52 5.30 10.66
CA ALA A 190 -3.61 5.98 11.36
C ALA A 190 -3.52 5.81 12.89
N PHE A 191 -2.33 5.94 13.44
CA PHE A 191 -1.98 5.64 14.86
C PHE A 191 -2.96 6.18 15.89
N ALA A 192 -3.44 7.43 15.72
CA ALA A 192 -4.31 8.10 16.67
C ALA A 192 -5.68 7.42 16.81
N GLU A 193 -6.11 6.69 15.80
CA GLU A 193 -7.41 6.05 15.75
C GLU A 193 -7.37 4.59 16.22
N GLY A 194 -6.17 4.01 16.45
CA GLY A 194 -6.00 2.61 16.84
C GLY A 194 -6.70 1.65 15.88
N PRO A 195 -6.42 1.72 14.57
CA PRO A 195 -7.18 0.99 13.57
C PRO A 195 -7.06 -0.51 13.79
N LYS A 196 -8.16 -1.21 13.49
CA LYS A 196 -8.21 -2.68 13.49
C LYS A 196 -8.45 -3.17 12.07
N THR A 197 -7.93 -4.37 11.76
CA THR A 197 -8.11 -4.98 10.44
C THR A 197 -9.58 -5.15 10.07
N ALA A 198 -9.90 -4.90 8.79
CA ALA A 198 -11.25 -5.08 8.23
C ALA A 198 -11.67 -6.56 8.16
N ALA A 199 -10.74 -7.51 8.23
CA ALA A 199 -11.05 -8.94 8.23
C ALA A 199 -11.98 -9.39 9.37
N ARG A 200 -12.12 -8.58 10.42
CA ARG A 200 -13.06 -8.78 11.54
C ARG A 200 -14.51 -8.37 11.23
N LEU A 201 -14.73 -7.66 10.11
CA LEU A 201 -16.02 -7.02 9.81
C LEU A 201 -17.01 -7.96 9.10
N ALA A 202 -16.50 -8.84 8.22
CA ALA A 202 -17.30 -9.82 7.49
C ALA A 202 -16.42 -10.97 6.96
N ASP A 203 -16.99 -12.15 6.75
CA ASP A 203 -16.25 -13.34 6.31
C ASP A 203 -15.88 -13.31 4.81
N ASN A 204 -16.56 -12.49 3.99
CA ASN A 204 -16.21 -12.27 2.61
C ASN A 204 -15.15 -11.15 2.41
N ILE A 205 -14.60 -10.58 3.49
CA ILE A 205 -13.47 -9.66 3.43
C ILE A 205 -12.17 -10.44 3.57
N LEU A 206 -11.30 -10.32 2.55
CA LEU A 206 -9.90 -10.71 2.64
C LEU A 206 -9.06 -9.44 2.88
N VAL A 207 -8.06 -9.55 3.72
CA VAL A 207 -7.14 -8.45 4.01
C VAL A 207 -5.71 -8.87 3.70
N THR A 208 -4.92 -7.93 3.20
CA THR A 208 -3.48 -8.11 3.03
C THR A 208 -2.72 -6.97 3.70
N SER A 209 -1.61 -7.28 4.34
CA SER A 209 -0.77 -6.25 4.97
C SER A 209 0.67 -6.74 5.16
N SER A 210 1.53 -5.90 5.75
CA SER A 210 2.90 -6.23 6.14
C SER A 210 3.51 -5.16 7.03
N LEU A 211 4.64 -5.47 7.66
CA LEU A 211 5.46 -4.51 8.39
C LEU A 211 6.32 -3.60 7.49
N THR A 212 6.21 -3.73 6.17
CA THR A 212 7.10 -3.11 5.19
C THR A 212 7.04 -1.59 5.19
N LYS A 213 5.83 -1.01 5.15
CA LYS A 213 5.64 0.42 4.81
C LYS A 213 5.71 1.33 6.03
N VAL A 214 4.94 1.01 7.07
CA VAL A 214 4.78 1.89 8.23
C VAL A 214 5.96 1.79 9.19
N TYR A 215 6.64 0.65 9.21
CA TYR A 215 7.68 0.37 10.21
C TYR A 215 9.12 0.33 9.66
N GLY A 216 9.27 0.44 8.32
CA GLY A 216 10.59 0.44 7.68
C GLY A 216 11.27 -0.93 7.63
N LEU A 217 10.51 -2.02 7.68
CA LEU A 217 10.97 -3.40 7.75
C LEU A 217 10.87 -4.13 6.40
N ALA A 218 11.12 -3.40 5.31
CA ALA A 218 10.95 -3.92 3.96
C ALA A 218 11.81 -5.17 3.67
N GLY A 219 12.98 -5.26 4.27
CA GLY A 219 13.91 -6.37 4.06
C GLY A 219 13.45 -7.71 4.63
N LEU A 220 12.60 -7.72 5.64
CA LEU A 220 12.06 -8.95 6.24
C LEU A 220 11.11 -9.69 5.30
N ARG A 221 10.56 -9.02 4.30
CA ARG A 221 9.55 -9.61 3.40
C ARG A 221 8.39 -10.29 4.15
N CYS A 222 8.12 -9.89 5.39
CA CYS A 222 7.02 -10.40 6.18
C CYS A 222 5.73 -9.65 5.83
N GLY A 223 4.86 -10.34 5.13
CA GLY A 223 3.48 -9.93 4.85
C GLY A 223 2.53 -11.06 5.22
N TRP A 224 1.26 -10.77 5.22
CA TRP A 224 0.21 -11.73 5.51
C TRP A 224 -1.06 -11.44 4.72
N MET A 225 -1.83 -12.50 4.52
CA MET A 225 -3.22 -12.46 4.12
C MET A 225 -4.06 -12.92 5.30
N ILE A 226 -5.21 -12.28 5.51
CA ILE A 226 -6.25 -12.72 6.44
C ILE A 226 -7.50 -13.00 5.62
N GLY A 227 -8.11 -14.16 5.81
CA GLY A 227 -9.35 -14.54 5.16
C GLY A 227 -10.25 -15.36 6.09
N ASN A 228 -11.34 -15.89 5.58
CA ASN A 228 -12.03 -16.97 6.29
C ASN A 228 -11.16 -18.25 6.28
N PRO A 229 -11.44 -19.24 7.14
CA PRO A 229 -10.57 -20.43 7.26
C PRO A 229 -10.38 -21.19 5.95
N GLU A 230 -11.39 -21.24 5.08
CA GLU A 230 -11.29 -21.92 3.78
C GLU A 230 -10.36 -21.15 2.80
N ALA A 231 -10.50 -19.81 2.72
CA ALA A 231 -9.61 -18.99 1.92
C ALA A 231 -8.15 -19.09 2.40
N ALA A 232 -7.93 -19.08 3.72
CA ALA A 232 -6.61 -19.23 4.30
C ALA A 232 -6.00 -20.60 3.99
N ARG A 233 -6.77 -21.70 4.15
CA ARG A 233 -6.34 -23.04 3.81
C ARG A 233 -5.97 -23.15 2.33
N ARG A 234 -6.78 -22.61 1.42
CA ARG A 234 -6.50 -22.59 -0.03
C ARG A 234 -5.25 -21.78 -0.35
N ALA A 235 -5.06 -20.63 0.29
CA ALA A 235 -3.89 -19.77 0.08
C ALA A 235 -2.58 -20.47 0.53
N TRP A 236 -2.57 -21.19 1.65
CA TRP A 236 -1.44 -22.00 2.07
C TRP A 236 -1.10 -23.08 1.03
N ARG A 237 -2.11 -23.81 0.53
CA ARG A 237 -1.91 -24.83 -0.52
C ARG A 237 -1.44 -24.23 -1.84
N LEU A 238 -1.92 -23.04 -2.19
CA LEU A 238 -1.46 -22.33 -3.39
C LEU A 238 -0.01 -21.86 -3.24
N ASN A 239 0.39 -21.42 -2.03
CA ASN A 239 1.76 -20.98 -1.77
C ASN A 239 2.80 -22.11 -1.93
N ASP A 240 2.40 -23.38 -1.81
CA ASP A 240 3.28 -24.54 -2.12
C ASP A 240 3.85 -24.44 -3.55
N LEU A 241 3.12 -23.81 -4.49
CA LEU A 241 3.56 -23.67 -5.89
C LEU A 241 4.56 -22.53 -6.12
N PHE A 242 4.68 -21.56 -5.20
CA PHE A 242 5.48 -20.36 -5.37
C PHE A 242 6.64 -20.24 -4.39
N GLY A 243 6.35 -20.40 -3.11
CA GLY A 243 7.31 -20.16 -2.03
C GLY A 243 7.69 -21.40 -1.25
N VAL A 244 6.93 -22.48 -1.37
CA VAL A 244 7.06 -23.74 -0.60
C VAL A 244 6.98 -23.45 0.90
N ILE A 245 8.03 -22.87 1.48
CA ILE A 245 8.09 -22.39 2.88
C ILE A 245 8.66 -20.97 2.93
N PRO A 246 8.28 -20.17 3.93
CA PRO A 246 8.92 -18.87 4.20
C PRO A 246 10.40 -19.02 4.58
N ALA A 247 11.17 -17.93 4.43
CA ALA A 247 12.55 -17.88 4.91
C ALA A 247 12.57 -17.84 6.45
N HIS A 248 13.01 -18.91 7.09
CA HIS A 248 12.93 -19.10 8.55
C HIS A 248 13.61 -17.98 9.34
N THR A 249 14.79 -17.52 8.92
CA THR A 249 15.48 -16.39 9.53
C THR A 249 14.63 -15.10 9.50
N ALA A 250 13.87 -14.87 8.41
CA ALA A 250 12.97 -13.73 8.32
C ALA A 250 11.77 -13.87 9.27
N GLU A 251 11.28 -15.10 9.48
CA GLU A 251 10.23 -15.36 10.47
C GLU A 251 10.71 -15.10 11.89
N GLN A 252 11.93 -15.54 12.25
CA GLN A 252 12.54 -15.28 13.57
C GLN A 252 12.72 -13.77 13.82
N LEU A 253 13.26 -13.02 12.83
CA LEU A 253 13.40 -11.58 12.92
C LEU A 253 12.05 -10.88 13.04
N THR A 254 11.03 -11.38 12.35
CA THR A 254 9.67 -10.85 12.45
C THR A 254 9.06 -11.10 13.83
N LEU A 255 9.28 -12.27 14.41
CA LEU A 255 8.86 -12.56 15.78
C LEU A 255 9.54 -11.61 16.76
N ALA A 256 10.85 -11.38 16.61
CA ALA A 256 11.59 -10.42 17.45
C ALA A 256 11.04 -8.98 17.32
N VAL A 257 10.63 -8.57 16.11
CA VAL A 257 9.95 -7.29 15.87
C VAL A 257 8.62 -7.24 16.62
N LEU A 258 7.76 -8.25 16.50
CA LEU A 258 6.43 -8.28 17.13
C LEU A 258 6.54 -8.33 18.66
N THR A 259 7.52 -9.03 19.19
CA THR A 259 7.81 -9.10 20.63
C THR A 259 8.29 -7.75 21.19
N ASN A 260 8.96 -6.93 20.36
CA ASN A 260 9.51 -5.62 20.74
C ASN A 260 8.83 -4.48 19.96
N PHE A 261 7.53 -4.58 19.72
CA PHE A 261 6.84 -3.75 18.74
C PHE A 261 6.68 -2.28 19.16
N ALA A 262 6.48 -2.00 20.47
CA ALA A 262 6.16 -0.66 20.95
C ALA A 262 7.21 0.42 20.54
N PRO A 263 8.53 0.24 20.75
CA PRO A 263 9.51 1.24 20.34
C PRO A 263 9.59 1.44 18.83
N ILE A 264 9.32 0.40 18.03
CA ILE A 264 9.29 0.45 16.57
C ILE A 264 8.10 1.29 16.09
N ARG A 265 6.92 1.03 16.66
CA ARG A 265 5.70 1.81 16.40
C ARG A 265 5.89 3.28 16.80
N ASP A 266 6.39 3.53 18.00
CA ASP A 266 6.54 4.89 18.54
C ASP A 266 7.55 5.72 17.73
N ARG A 267 8.61 5.08 17.20
CA ARG A 267 9.56 5.72 16.27
C ARG A 267 8.85 6.16 14.98
N ALA A 268 8.08 5.27 14.37
CA ALA A 268 7.33 5.56 13.14
C ALA A 268 6.29 6.66 13.36
N GLN A 269 5.55 6.60 14.47
CA GLN A 269 4.54 7.59 14.85
C GLN A 269 5.16 8.97 15.05
N ARG A 270 6.25 9.09 15.81
CA ARG A 270 6.94 10.38 16.03
C ARG A 270 7.40 10.99 14.71
N LEU A 271 8.06 10.20 13.86
CA LEU A 271 8.52 10.68 12.55
C LEU A 271 7.36 11.19 11.69
N LEU A 272 6.32 10.37 11.53
CA LEU A 272 5.19 10.72 10.67
C LEU A 272 4.37 11.89 11.21
N THR A 273 4.31 12.09 12.52
CA THR A 273 3.62 13.24 13.11
C THR A 273 4.33 14.55 12.75
N VAL A 274 5.65 14.61 12.95
CA VAL A 274 6.45 15.81 12.61
C VAL A 274 6.42 16.07 11.09
N ASN A 275 6.63 15.03 10.30
CA ASN A 275 6.70 15.16 8.85
C ASN A 275 5.34 15.56 8.24
N ARG A 276 4.24 15.10 8.81
CA ARG A 276 2.88 15.48 8.40
C ARG A 276 2.61 16.97 8.64
N GLU A 277 3.08 17.49 9.75
CA GLU A 277 2.95 18.92 10.06
C GLU A 277 3.72 19.77 9.05
N LEU A 278 4.96 19.43 8.75
CA LEU A 278 5.76 20.09 7.70
C LEU A 278 5.09 20.05 6.33
N LEU A 279 4.58 18.89 5.94
CA LEU A 279 3.83 18.75 4.68
C LEU A 279 2.59 19.65 4.66
N ASN A 280 1.78 19.67 5.73
CA ASN A 280 0.56 20.46 5.79
C ASN A 280 0.88 21.96 5.75
N GLN A 281 1.94 22.42 6.40
CA GLN A 281 2.41 23.80 6.32
C GLN A 281 2.80 24.16 4.88
N PHE A 282 3.57 23.29 4.21
CA PHE A 282 3.95 23.48 2.82
C PHE A 282 2.71 23.54 1.91
N LEU A 283 1.80 22.58 1.98
CA LEU A 283 0.59 22.55 1.16
C LEU A 283 -0.29 23.79 1.38
N LYS A 284 -0.42 24.26 2.62
CA LYS A 284 -1.19 25.48 2.95
C LYS A 284 -0.55 26.74 2.35
N SER A 285 0.77 26.79 2.20
CA SER A 285 1.49 27.93 1.62
C SER A 285 1.40 27.99 0.08
N ARG A 286 0.85 26.96 -0.60
CA ARG A 286 0.84 26.81 -2.06
C ARG A 286 -0.55 26.99 -2.65
N SER A 287 -0.76 28.06 -3.43
CA SER A 287 -2.02 28.29 -4.17
C SER A 287 -2.11 27.51 -5.49
N ASP A 288 -0.98 27.03 -6.00
CA ASP A 288 -0.84 26.24 -7.22
C ASP A 288 -1.09 24.74 -7.02
N LEU A 289 -1.24 24.30 -5.76
CA LEU A 289 -1.59 22.95 -5.39
C LEU A 289 -2.98 22.86 -4.78
N GLU A 290 -3.67 21.75 -5.06
CA GLU A 290 -4.94 21.39 -4.47
C GLU A 290 -4.80 20.08 -3.74
N CYS A 291 -4.90 20.11 -2.41
CA CYS A 291 -4.81 18.92 -1.56
C CYS A 291 -5.54 19.19 -0.26
N PRO A 292 -6.48 18.34 0.16
CA PRO A 292 -7.05 18.45 1.50
C PRO A 292 -5.96 18.24 2.56
N PRO A 293 -6.15 18.73 3.81
CA PRO A 293 -5.22 18.51 4.90
C PRO A 293 -4.92 17.02 5.09
N HIS A 294 -3.63 16.69 5.19
CA HIS A 294 -3.18 15.32 5.39
C HIS A 294 -3.32 14.95 6.86
N THR A 295 -4.12 13.91 7.15
CA THR A 295 -4.43 13.49 8.54
C THR A 295 -3.80 12.17 8.92
N HIS A 296 -3.57 11.27 7.97
CA HIS A 296 -3.04 9.92 8.19
C HIS A 296 -2.02 9.52 7.13
N GLY A 297 -1.41 8.36 7.30
CA GLY A 297 -0.62 7.70 6.26
C GLY A 297 0.79 8.23 6.11
N THR A 298 1.43 7.72 5.09
CA THR A 298 2.83 7.95 4.74
C THR A 298 2.99 8.71 3.43
N VAL A 299 1.89 9.01 2.73
CA VAL A 299 1.88 9.65 1.40
C VAL A 299 0.77 10.69 1.30
N ALA A 300 0.97 11.73 0.48
CA ALA A 300 -0.06 12.69 0.07
C ALA A 300 -0.17 12.75 -1.45
N PHE A 301 -1.30 13.20 -1.97
CA PHE A 301 -1.61 13.19 -3.40
C PHE A 301 -2.17 14.53 -3.89
N PRO A 302 -1.37 15.61 -3.89
CA PRO A 302 -1.78 16.90 -4.40
C PRO A 302 -2.04 16.89 -5.89
N ARG A 303 -3.01 17.73 -6.32
CA ARG A 303 -3.27 18.07 -7.71
C ARG A 303 -2.54 19.36 -8.06
N LEU A 304 -1.88 19.37 -9.21
CA LEU A 304 -1.28 20.56 -9.80
C LEU A 304 -2.37 21.36 -10.53
N ARG A 305 -2.49 22.66 -10.26
CA ARG A 305 -3.51 23.51 -10.88
C ARG A 305 -3.10 24.00 -12.27
N HIS A 306 -1.80 24.24 -12.48
CA HIS A 306 -1.23 24.78 -13.69
C HIS A 306 0.02 24.00 -14.12
N GLY A 307 0.28 23.93 -15.42
CA GLY A 307 1.40 23.17 -15.97
C GLY A 307 1.15 21.66 -16.01
N THR A 308 2.21 20.88 -16.21
CA THR A 308 2.17 19.42 -16.26
C THR A 308 3.02 18.79 -15.18
N VAL A 309 2.58 17.64 -14.66
CA VAL A 309 3.34 16.90 -13.65
C VAL A 309 4.65 16.35 -14.22
N GLU A 310 4.67 16.04 -15.52
CA GLU A 310 5.86 15.60 -16.23
C GLU A 310 6.94 16.68 -16.23
N SER A 311 6.58 17.92 -16.57
CA SER A 311 7.50 19.08 -16.51
C SER A 311 8.01 19.32 -15.09
N LEU A 312 7.14 19.22 -14.09
CA LEU A 312 7.53 19.32 -12.69
C LEU A 312 8.55 18.26 -12.29
N CYS A 313 8.27 17.00 -12.62
CA CYS A 313 9.17 15.88 -12.30
C CYS A 313 10.52 15.98 -13.03
N GLU A 314 10.52 16.43 -14.27
CA GLU A 314 11.74 16.67 -15.04
C GLU A 314 12.57 17.80 -14.43
N HIS A 315 11.94 18.93 -14.12
CA HIS A 315 12.59 20.10 -13.50
C HIS A 315 13.19 19.76 -12.14
N LEU A 316 12.41 19.07 -11.27
CA LEU A 316 12.86 18.58 -9.97
C LEU A 316 14.14 17.74 -10.09
N ARG A 317 14.13 16.75 -10.99
CA ARG A 317 15.26 15.83 -11.17
C ARG A 317 16.48 16.56 -11.72
N LYS A 318 16.28 17.45 -12.71
CA LYS A 318 17.37 18.11 -13.48
C LYS A 318 18.06 19.21 -12.69
N HIS A 319 17.29 19.97 -11.88
CA HIS A 319 17.79 21.18 -11.22
C HIS A 319 17.84 21.08 -9.69
N HIS A 320 17.15 20.12 -9.08
CA HIS A 320 16.98 20.08 -7.63
C HIS A 320 17.37 18.74 -6.97
N GLU A 321 17.85 17.75 -7.72
CA GLU A 321 18.17 16.41 -7.19
C GLU A 321 17.03 15.81 -6.35
N ALA A 322 15.76 16.16 -6.69
CA ALA A 322 14.58 15.75 -5.97
C ALA A 322 13.62 14.95 -6.87
N THR A 323 12.78 14.12 -6.27
CA THR A 323 11.78 13.34 -7.02
C THR A 323 10.49 13.18 -6.23
N VAL A 324 9.37 13.16 -6.96
CA VAL A 324 8.02 12.77 -6.52
C VAL A 324 7.49 11.72 -7.47
N VAL A 325 6.40 11.02 -7.14
CA VAL A 325 5.83 10.01 -8.05
C VAL A 325 4.80 10.67 -8.97
N PRO A 326 4.98 10.60 -10.30
CA PRO A 326 3.98 11.12 -11.23
C PRO A 326 2.63 10.42 -11.10
N GLY A 327 1.56 11.19 -11.13
CA GLY A 327 0.19 10.69 -10.96
C GLY A 327 -0.31 9.83 -12.11
N ARG A 328 0.36 9.83 -13.28
CA ARG A 328 0.03 8.91 -14.38
C ARG A 328 0.08 7.44 -13.96
N PHE A 329 0.93 7.08 -12.98
CA PHE A 329 0.99 5.72 -12.42
C PHE A 329 -0.21 5.36 -11.55
N PHE A 330 -1.07 6.32 -11.26
CA PHE A 330 -2.35 6.19 -10.56
C PHE A 330 -3.53 6.60 -11.44
N GLU A 331 -3.33 6.71 -12.76
CA GLU A 331 -4.34 7.14 -13.75
C GLU A 331 -4.87 8.58 -13.50
N MET A 332 -4.09 9.43 -12.82
CA MET A 332 -4.41 10.81 -12.44
C MET A 332 -3.28 11.78 -12.89
N PRO A 333 -3.19 12.12 -14.18
CA PRO A 333 -2.01 12.82 -14.74
C PRO A 333 -1.79 14.23 -14.17
N LEU A 334 -2.81 14.86 -13.58
CA LEU A 334 -2.67 16.17 -12.94
C LEU A 334 -2.23 16.08 -11.46
N HIS A 335 -2.10 14.89 -10.91
CA HIS A 335 -1.67 14.68 -9.53
C HIS A 335 -0.24 14.13 -9.46
N PHE A 336 0.38 14.26 -8.29
CA PHE A 336 1.63 13.57 -7.98
C PHE A 336 1.62 13.12 -6.52
N ARG A 337 2.38 12.06 -6.22
CA ARG A 337 2.43 11.53 -4.85
C ARG A 337 3.70 11.95 -4.16
N ILE A 338 3.57 12.49 -2.95
CA ILE A 338 4.65 12.86 -2.04
C ILE A 338 4.69 11.84 -0.91
N GLY A 339 5.85 11.21 -0.68
CA GLY A 339 6.11 10.36 0.48
C GLY A 339 6.73 11.16 1.61
N ILE A 340 6.23 10.95 2.84
CA ILE A 340 6.70 11.66 4.03
C ILE A 340 7.47 10.76 5.02
N GLY A 341 7.80 9.54 4.64
CA GLY A 341 8.47 8.57 5.52
C GLY A 341 10.00 8.72 5.61
N CYS A 342 10.60 9.69 4.90
CA CYS A 342 12.04 9.97 4.94
C CYS A 342 12.44 10.77 6.21
N PRO A 343 13.75 10.93 6.50
CA PRO A 343 14.22 11.79 7.59
C PRO A 343 13.65 13.21 7.46
N THR A 344 13.25 13.82 8.58
CA THR A 344 12.61 15.15 8.60
C THR A 344 13.41 16.22 7.87
N ALA A 345 14.74 16.24 8.01
CA ALA A 345 15.59 17.20 7.30
C ALA A 345 15.56 16.98 5.77
N VAL A 346 15.47 15.72 5.31
CA VAL A 346 15.34 15.39 3.89
C VAL A 346 13.97 15.83 3.36
N LEU A 347 12.91 15.64 4.15
CA LEU A 347 11.57 16.11 3.77
C LEU A 347 11.52 17.64 3.67
N ALA A 348 12.03 18.35 4.69
CA ALA A 348 12.03 19.82 4.72
C ALA A 348 12.73 20.40 3.49
N GLU A 349 13.94 19.92 3.18
CA GLU A 349 14.69 20.37 2.01
C GLU A 349 14.04 19.92 0.69
N GLY A 350 13.51 18.69 0.63
CA GLY A 350 12.79 18.21 -0.55
C GLY A 350 11.54 19.04 -0.87
N LEU A 351 10.77 19.45 0.15
CA LEU A 351 9.62 20.34 -0.01
C LEU A 351 10.03 21.76 -0.44
N ASN A 352 11.14 22.30 0.10
CA ASN A 352 11.71 23.57 -0.35
C ASN A 352 12.04 23.52 -1.86
N ARG A 353 12.73 22.48 -2.31
CA ARG A 353 13.08 22.25 -3.72
C ARG A 353 11.85 22.04 -4.61
N LEU A 354 10.84 21.37 -4.10
CA LEU A 354 9.55 21.22 -4.76
C LEU A 354 8.89 22.60 -4.95
N GLY A 355 8.92 23.46 -3.93
CA GLY A 355 8.43 24.84 -4.03
C GLY A 355 9.14 25.65 -5.11
N GLN A 356 10.48 25.61 -5.12
CA GLN A 356 11.30 26.30 -6.16
C GLN A 356 10.98 25.79 -7.57
N SER A 357 10.76 24.47 -7.74
CA SER A 357 10.37 23.92 -9.03
C SER A 357 8.98 24.36 -9.47
N LEU A 358 8.02 24.43 -8.55
CA LEU A 358 6.66 24.90 -8.81
C LEU A 358 6.68 26.39 -9.23
N ASP A 359 7.48 27.22 -8.56
CA ASP A 359 7.62 28.64 -8.90
C ASP A 359 8.22 28.81 -10.31
N ALA A 360 9.25 28.00 -10.66
CA ALA A 360 9.90 28.07 -11.96
C ALA A 360 8.97 27.67 -13.12
N ILE A 361 8.19 26.59 -12.97
CA ILE A 361 7.27 26.15 -14.02
C ILE A 361 6.01 27.01 -14.12
N GLY A 362 5.58 27.63 -13.01
CA GLY A 362 4.43 28.55 -12.98
C GLY A 362 4.68 29.85 -13.75
N VAL A 363 5.92 30.33 -13.73
CA VAL A 363 6.33 31.55 -14.48
C VAL A 363 6.37 31.30 -16.01
N THR A 364 6.67 30.08 -16.43
CA THR A 364 6.75 29.74 -17.87
C THR A 364 5.37 29.41 -18.48
N GLY A 365 4.36 29.08 -17.68
CA GLY A 365 3.00 28.76 -18.14
C GLY A 365 2.06 29.96 -18.31
N GLY A 366 2.51 31.19 -18.03
CA GLY A 366 1.72 32.41 -18.16
C GLY A 366 2.03 33.25 -19.43
N ALA A 367 2.77 32.69 -20.39
CA ALA A 367 3.22 33.40 -21.60
C ALA A 367 2.65 32.84 -22.92
N ASP A 368 1.50 32.13 -22.88
CA ASP A 368 0.74 31.73 -24.08
C ASP A 368 -0.69 32.26 -24.08
#